data_04caded0fcd6510c6213e52ef9829dd2
#
_entry.id   04caded0fcd6510c6213e52ef9829dd2
#
_cell.length_a   1.000
_cell.length_b   1.000
_cell.length_c   1.000
_cell.angle_alpha   90.00
_cell.angle_beta   90.00
_cell.angle_gamma   90.00
#
_symmetry.space_group_name_H-M   'P 1'
#
loop_
_entity.id
_entity.type
_entity.pdbx_description
1 polymer ?
#
loop_
_entity_poly.entity_id
_entity_poly.type
_entity_poly.pdbx_seq_one_letter_code
_entity_poly.pdbx_strand_id
1 'polypeptide(L)'
;QLRLETLRIADNPETIFIFDRYIHSAIVYREAEGLNGNWVREINKNVPKSDLSFYIDITPEESIKRNTDTKFNIHYSISILKIVRDRYLFYTGKGELVFIDGMKDIDCIQRQIAEEIKRHL
;
A
#
# COMPACT_ATOMS: atom_id res chain seq x y z
N GLN A 1 -14.41 -4.89 13.59
CA GLN A 1 -13.43 -5.82 14.14
C GLN A 1 -12.00 -5.35 13.89
N LEU A 2 -11.63 -5.06 12.64
CA LEU A 2 -10.29 -4.55 12.27
C LEU A 2 -9.95 -3.26 13.04
N ARG A 3 -10.91 -2.37 13.23
CA ARG A 3 -10.71 -1.10 13.94
C ARG A 3 -10.36 -1.30 15.42
N LEU A 4 -11.05 -2.23 16.08
CA LEU A 4 -10.79 -2.53 17.49
C LEU A 4 -9.42 -3.19 17.69
N GLU A 5 -9.05 -4.09 16.78
CA GLU A 5 -7.73 -4.72 16.80
C GLU A 5 -6.62 -3.69 16.55
N THR A 6 -6.81 -2.79 15.59
CA THR A 6 -5.85 -1.73 15.28
C THR A 6 -5.67 -0.78 16.47
N LEU A 7 -6.74 -0.45 17.21
CA LEU A 7 -6.65 0.38 18.40
C LEU A 7 -5.90 -0.30 19.54
N ARG A 8 -6.10 -1.60 19.72
CA ARG A 8 -5.35 -2.40 20.71
C ARG A 8 -3.87 -2.46 20.39
N ILE A 9 -3.54 -2.54 19.11
CA ILE A 9 -2.18 -2.61 18.58
C ILE A 9 -1.46 -1.29 18.84
N ALA A 10 -2.11 -0.16 18.61
CA ALA A 10 -1.52 1.17 18.79
C ALA A 10 -1.09 1.44 20.23
N ASP A 11 -1.68 0.75 21.20
CA ASP A 11 -1.38 0.91 22.62
C ASP A 11 -0.15 0.10 23.10
N ASN A 12 0.50 -0.63 22.19
CA ASN A 12 1.66 -1.46 22.56
C ASN A 12 2.93 -0.92 21.90
N PRO A 13 3.74 -0.06 22.58
CA PRO A 13 4.88 0.61 21.98
C PRO A 13 6.08 -0.28 21.71
N GLU A 14 6.11 -1.50 22.21
CA GLU A 14 7.25 -2.42 22.06
C GLU A 14 7.08 -3.43 20.93
N THR A 15 5.97 -3.39 20.22
CA THR A 15 5.63 -4.37 19.19
C THR A 15 5.59 -3.71 17.81
N ILE A 16 6.16 -4.39 16.82
CA ILE A 16 6.07 -3.99 15.41
C ILE A 16 4.90 -4.75 14.78
N PHE A 17 3.99 -4.01 14.18
CA PHE A 17 2.86 -4.57 13.44
C PHE A 17 3.03 -4.33 11.96
N ILE A 18 2.87 -5.37 11.18
CA ILE A 18 2.98 -5.31 9.72
C ILE A 18 1.61 -5.59 9.12
N PHE A 19 1.13 -4.66 8.30
CA PHE A 19 -0.12 -4.80 7.59
C PHE A 19 0.13 -5.00 6.09
N ASP A 20 -0.50 -5.98 5.54
CA ASP A 20 -0.62 -6.13 4.10
C ASP A 20 -1.83 -5.34 3.64
N ARG A 21 -1.57 -4.19 3.02
CA ARG A 21 -2.53 -3.15 2.67
C ARG A 21 -3.12 -2.43 3.88
N TYR A 22 -3.35 -1.14 3.70
CA TYR A 22 -3.97 -0.29 4.70
C TYR A 22 -4.76 0.84 4.01
N ILE A 23 -4.79 2.04 4.58
CA ILE A 23 -5.63 3.14 4.12
C ILE A 23 -5.34 3.56 2.67
N HIS A 24 -4.08 3.67 2.29
CA HIS A 24 -3.71 4.11 0.94
C HIS A 24 -4.24 3.19 -0.15
N SER A 25 -4.26 1.89 0.08
CA SER A 25 -4.84 0.94 -0.87
C SER A 25 -6.32 1.24 -1.13
N ALA A 26 -7.09 1.48 -0.08
CA ALA A 26 -8.50 1.83 -0.21
C ALA A 26 -8.70 3.16 -0.96
N ILE A 27 -7.89 4.18 -0.65
CA ILE A 27 -7.95 5.48 -1.33
C ILE A 27 -7.66 5.34 -2.83
N VAL A 28 -6.57 4.69 -3.17
CA VAL A 28 -6.08 4.57 -4.54
C VAL A 28 -7.07 3.80 -5.43
N TYR A 29 -7.58 2.68 -4.94
CA TYR A 29 -8.53 1.88 -5.72
C TYR A 29 -9.88 2.58 -5.90
N ARG A 30 -10.33 3.34 -4.90
CA ARG A 30 -11.53 4.18 -5.04
C ARG A 30 -11.33 5.29 -6.06
N GLU A 31 -10.20 5.97 -6.02
CA GLU A 31 -9.87 7.01 -6.99
C GLU A 31 -9.75 6.43 -8.41
N ALA A 32 -9.20 5.24 -8.56
CA ALA A 32 -9.12 4.56 -9.85
C ALA A 32 -10.51 4.22 -10.41
N GLU A 33 -11.50 4.02 -9.55
CA GLU A 33 -12.89 3.82 -9.93
C GLU A 33 -13.63 5.14 -10.21
N GLY A 34 -12.96 6.28 -10.09
CA GLY A 34 -13.57 7.61 -10.28
C GLY A 34 -14.27 8.17 -9.05
N LEU A 35 -14.07 7.55 -7.89
CA LEU A 35 -14.68 8.00 -6.65
C LEU A 35 -13.75 8.93 -5.87
N ASN A 36 -14.31 9.67 -4.92
CA ASN A 36 -13.54 10.62 -4.12
C ASN A 36 -12.81 9.90 -2.98
N GLY A 37 -11.47 9.91 -3.04
CA GLY A 37 -10.62 9.31 -2.00
C GLY A 37 -10.70 10.00 -0.64
N ASN A 38 -11.13 11.26 -0.57
CA ASN A 38 -11.29 11.99 0.68
C ASN A 38 -12.34 11.36 1.59
N TRP A 39 -13.35 10.74 1.03
CA TRP A 39 -14.34 9.99 1.79
C TRP A 39 -13.70 8.85 2.58
N VAL A 40 -12.77 8.13 1.97
CA VAL A 40 -12.04 7.05 2.65
C VAL A 40 -11.22 7.61 3.82
N ARG A 41 -10.56 8.75 3.62
CA ARG A 41 -9.79 9.41 4.70
C ARG A 41 -10.70 9.83 5.85
N GLU A 42 -11.86 10.36 5.54
CA GLU A 42 -12.82 10.83 6.54
C GLU A 42 -13.35 9.70 7.42
N ILE A 43 -13.75 8.57 6.82
CA ILE A 43 -14.23 7.42 7.60
C ILE A 43 -13.14 6.73 8.40
N ASN A 44 -11.87 6.95 8.06
CA ASN A 44 -10.72 6.36 8.74
C ASN A 44 -9.94 7.36 9.59
N LYS A 45 -10.46 8.56 9.82
CA LYS A 45 -9.74 9.62 10.55
C LYS A 45 -9.36 9.26 11.98
N ASN A 46 -10.12 8.35 12.60
CA ASN A 46 -9.87 7.90 13.97
C ASN A 46 -9.08 6.58 14.05
N VAL A 47 -8.67 6.04 12.90
CA VAL A 47 -7.83 4.85 12.85
C VAL A 47 -6.37 5.28 13.02
N PRO A 48 -5.55 4.55 13.80
CA PRO A 48 -4.14 4.89 13.97
C PRO A 48 -3.43 4.98 12.62
N LYS A 49 -2.60 6.01 12.46
CA LYS A 49 -1.78 6.16 11.27
C LYS A 49 -0.61 5.19 11.33
N SER A 50 -0.22 4.67 10.18
CA SER A 50 1.01 3.89 10.10
C SER A 50 2.23 4.80 10.30
N ASP A 51 3.22 4.31 11.02
CA ASP A 51 4.48 5.04 11.20
C ASP A 51 5.32 5.01 9.92
N LEU A 52 5.18 3.95 9.14
CA LEU A 52 5.93 3.74 7.92
C LEU A 52 5.08 2.94 6.93
N SER A 53 4.92 3.46 5.73
CA SER A 53 4.17 2.80 4.65
C SER A 53 5.03 2.69 3.42
N PHE A 54 5.05 1.52 2.82
CA PHE A 54 5.80 1.23 1.59
C PHE A 54 4.87 1.09 0.40
N TYR A 55 5.31 1.60 -0.73
CA TYR A 55 4.73 1.29 -2.02
C TYR A 55 5.74 0.49 -2.84
N ILE A 56 5.42 -0.76 -3.11
CA ILE A 56 6.25 -1.64 -3.94
C ILE A 56 5.77 -1.50 -5.38
N ASP A 57 6.56 -0.81 -6.20
CA ASP A 57 6.17 -0.44 -7.55
C ASP A 57 6.53 -1.53 -8.57
N ILE A 58 5.53 -1.98 -9.31
CA ILE A 58 5.72 -2.83 -10.49
C ILE A 58 4.85 -2.29 -11.63
N THR A 59 5.23 -2.61 -12.87
CA THR A 59 4.41 -2.23 -14.02
C THR A 59 3.10 -3.04 -14.03
N PRO A 60 2.01 -2.48 -14.60
CA PRO A 60 0.77 -3.23 -14.75
C PRO A 60 0.93 -4.56 -15.48
N GLU A 61 1.77 -4.57 -16.52
CA GLU A 61 2.07 -5.75 -17.30
C GLU A 61 2.75 -6.84 -16.45
N GLU A 62 3.72 -6.45 -15.63
CA GLU A 62 4.40 -7.37 -14.72
C GLU A 62 3.47 -7.88 -13.63
N SER A 63 2.56 -7.03 -13.16
CA SER A 63 1.54 -7.41 -12.18
C SER A 63 0.65 -8.53 -12.72
N ILE A 64 0.19 -8.39 -13.96
CA ILE A 64 -0.63 -9.41 -14.61
C ILE A 64 0.17 -10.70 -14.81
N LYS A 65 1.41 -10.58 -15.23
CA LYS A 65 2.30 -11.72 -15.45
C LYS A 65 2.56 -12.53 -14.19
N ARG A 66 2.82 -11.85 -13.07
CA ARG A 66 3.04 -12.50 -11.76
C ARG A 66 1.79 -13.13 -11.21
N ASN A 67 0.65 -12.53 -11.50
CA ASN A 67 -0.64 -12.95 -10.99
C ASN A 67 -1.29 -13.92 -11.96
N THR A 68 -0.66 -15.09 -12.14
CA THR A 68 -1.15 -16.16 -13.03
C THR A 68 -2.38 -16.86 -12.48
N ASP A 69 -2.73 -16.61 -11.23
CA ASP A 69 -3.96 -17.14 -10.65
C ASP A 69 -5.14 -16.34 -11.20
N THR A 70 -5.90 -16.98 -12.06
CA THR A 70 -7.00 -16.40 -12.85
C THR A 70 -8.09 -15.72 -12.02
N LYS A 71 -8.19 -16.02 -10.74
CA LYS A 71 -9.23 -15.44 -9.87
C LYS A 71 -9.04 -13.94 -9.62
N PHE A 72 -7.81 -13.44 -9.68
CA PHE A 72 -7.51 -12.03 -9.41
C PHE A 72 -7.41 -11.19 -10.67
N ASN A 73 -7.13 -11.77 -11.82
CA ASN A 73 -6.97 -11.05 -13.10
C ASN A 73 -8.29 -10.57 -13.70
N ILE A 74 -9.41 -11.08 -13.21
CA ILE A 74 -10.73 -10.80 -13.77
C ILE A 74 -11.23 -9.40 -13.40
N HIS A 75 -10.74 -8.81 -12.30
CA HIS A 75 -11.31 -7.60 -11.72
C HIS A 75 -10.62 -6.30 -12.16
N TYR A 76 -9.39 -6.36 -12.67
CA TYR A 76 -8.65 -5.15 -13.01
C TYR A 76 -7.97 -5.27 -14.37
N SER A 77 -8.42 -4.45 -15.31
CA SER A 77 -7.79 -4.29 -16.62
C SER A 77 -6.45 -3.56 -16.46
N ILE A 78 -5.59 -3.63 -17.50
CA ILE A 78 -4.35 -2.87 -17.56
C ILE A 78 -4.59 -1.37 -17.38
N SER A 79 -5.67 -0.84 -17.96
CA SER A 79 -5.99 0.58 -17.84
C SER A 79 -6.27 1.00 -16.40
N ILE A 80 -7.00 0.20 -15.63
CA ILE A 80 -7.24 0.46 -14.21
C ILE A 80 -5.93 0.35 -13.41
N LEU A 81 -5.12 -0.66 -13.67
CA LEU A 81 -3.84 -0.83 -12.98
C LEU A 81 -2.86 0.32 -13.25
N LYS A 82 -2.90 0.92 -14.45
CA LYS A 82 -2.13 2.13 -14.75
C LYS A 82 -2.56 3.30 -13.90
N ILE A 83 -3.86 3.51 -13.74
CA ILE A 83 -4.41 4.57 -12.88
C ILE A 83 -4.02 4.33 -11.41
N VAL A 84 -4.15 3.09 -10.94
CA VAL A 84 -3.76 2.70 -9.58
C VAL A 84 -2.28 3.02 -9.34
N ARG A 85 -1.40 2.66 -10.26
CA ARG A 85 0.03 2.95 -10.18
C ARG A 85 0.28 4.45 -10.12
N ASP A 86 -0.34 5.23 -11.01
CA ASP A 86 -0.17 6.67 -11.03
C ASP A 86 -0.61 7.32 -9.71
N ARG A 87 -1.68 6.85 -9.11
CA ARG A 87 -2.14 7.36 -7.81
C ARG A 87 -1.18 7.02 -6.68
N TYR A 88 -0.64 5.80 -6.66
CA TYR A 88 0.40 5.44 -5.68
C TYR A 88 1.65 6.32 -5.84
N LEU A 89 2.10 6.53 -7.07
CA LEU A 89 3.26 7.40 -7.34
C LEU A 89 2.99 8.85 -6.93
N PHE A 90 1.77 9.32 -7.09
CA PHE A 90 1.34 10.64 -6.63
C PHE A 90 1.51 10.76 -5.09
N TYR A 91 1.02 9.80 -4.33
CA TYR A 91 1.14 9.82 -2.87
C TYR A 91 2.57 9.59 -2.39
N THR A 92 3.35 8.81 -3.14
CA THR A 92 4.80 8.67 -2.90
C THR A 92 5.51 10.00 -3.07
N GLY A 93 5.18 10.74 -4.12
CA GLY A 93 5.72 12.07 -4.36
C GLY A 93 5.39 13.09 -3.27
N LYS A 94 4.26 12.89 -2.58
CA LYS A 94 3.88 13.70 -1.43
C LYS A 94 4.59 13.31 -0.12
N GLY A 95 5.39 12.25 -0.13
CA GLY A 95 6.07 11.76 1.06
C GLY A 95 5.21 10.87 1.98
N GLU A 96 4.02 10.48 1.55
CA GLU A 96 3.15 9.61 2.34
C GLU A 96 3.55 8.14 2.28
N LEU A 97 4.28 7.75 1.24
CA LEU A 97 4.73 6.38 1.02
C LEU A 97 6.21 6.35 0.68
N VAL A 98 6.91 5.32 1.13
CA VAL A 98 8.30 5.05 0.75
C VAL A 98 8.31 4.18 -0.50
N PHE A 99 8.99 4.66 -1.54
CA PHE A 99 9.09 3.95 -2.82
C PHE A 99 10.05 2.77 -2.72
N ILE A 100 9.60 1.60 -3.17
CA ILE A 100 10.42 0.40 -3.33
C ILE A 100 10.27 -0.09 -4.76
N ASP A 101 11.38 -0.31 -5.45
CA ASP A 101 11.34 -0.86 -6.81
C ASP A 101 11.04 -2.36 -6.76
N GLY A 102 9.80 -2.70 -7.08
CA GLY A 102 9.32 -4.08 -7.08
C GLY A 102 9.76 -4.90 -8.29
N MET A 103 10.43 -4.28 -9.27
CA MET A 103 11.00 -4.99 -10.43
C MET A 103 12.32 -5.69 -10.10
N LYS A 104 12.95 -5.32 -8.99
CA LYS A 104 14.17 -5.97 -8.51
C LYS A 104 13.86 -7.33 -7.87
N ASP A 105 14.90 -8.12 -7.61
CA ASP A 105 14.72 -9.42 -6.97
C ASP A 105 14.23 -9.30 -5.51
N ILE A 106 13.69 -10.38 -4.99
CA ILE A 106 13.09 -10.42 -3.64
C ILE A 106 14.11 -10.06 -2.57
N ASP A 107 15.34 -10.53 -2.68
CA ASP A 107 16.38 -10.26 -1.69
C ASP A 107 16.71 -8.77 -1.63
N CYS A 108 16.78 -8.12 -2.78
CA CYS A 108 17.02 -6.68 -2.88
C CYS A 108 15.87 -5.89 -2.24
N ILE A 109 14.62 -6.27 -2.54
CA ILE A 109 13.42 -5.64 -1.99
C ILE A 109 13.39 -5.78 -0.46
N GLN A 110 13.61 -6.99 0.05
CA GLN A 110 13.63 -7.26 1.48
C GLN A 110 14.70 -6.46 2.21
N ARG A 111 15.89 -6.37 1.63
CA ARG A 111 16.98 -5.60 2.20
C ARG A 111 16.65 -4.12 2.30
N GLN A 112 16.08 -3.55 1.25
CA GLN A 112 15.70 -2.15 1.22
C GLN A 112 14.62 -1.84 2.26
N ILE A 113 13.60 -2.69 2.38
CA ILE A 113 12.55 -2.55 3.39
C ILE A 113 13.14 -2.63 4.80
N ALA A 114 14.00 -3.61 5.05
CA ALA A 114 14.65 -3.78 6.36
C ALA A 114 15.50 -2.57 6.75
N GLU A 115 16.24 -1.99 5.82
CA GLU A 115 17.02 -0.78 6.05
C GLU A 115 16.16 0.41 6.42
N GLU A 116 15.03 0.60 5.73
CA GLU A 116 14.07 1.68 6.04
C GLU A 116 13.45 1.50 7.43
N ILE A 117 13.09 0.28 7.80
CA ILE A 117 12.54 -0.01 9.13
C ILE A 117 13.57 0.32 10.21
N LYS A 118 14.82 -0.07 10.01
CA LYS A 118 15.91 0.22 10.97
C LYS A 118 16.13 1.72 11.18
N ARG A 119 15.99 2.52 10.14
CA ARG A 119 16.11 3.98 10.25
C ARG A 119 15.01 4.60 11.10
N HIS A 120 13.85 3.96 11.20
CA HIS A 120 12.71 4.46 11.96
C HIS A 120 12.62 3.90 13.38
N LEU A 121 13.44 2.92 13.69
CA LEU A 121 13.58 2.40 15.05
C LEU A 121 14.67 3.20 15.79
#